data_7905ec6b848c4e3a04077d99f820c528
#
_entry.id   7905ec6b848c4e3a04077d99f820c528
#
_cell.length_a   1.000
_cell.length_b   1.000
_cell.length_c   1.000
_cell.angle_alpha   90.00
_cell.angle_beta   90.00
_cell.angle_gamma   90.00
#
_symmetry.space_group_name_H-M   'P 1'
#
loop_
_entity.id
_entity.type
_entity.pdbx_description
1 polymer ?
#
loop_
_entity_poly.entity_id
_entity_poly.type
_entity_poly.pdbx_seq_one_letter_code
_entity_poly.pdbx_strand_id
1 'polypeptide(L)'
;MTESSIGIIGIASRLPDSIRTNDDPIFNWLREHHPEGSGLFTGYDRRHVLAEGQTVLDILAPAARLAIADADLDASQIDVVMGCISPNTYFVPPDLFALTRDLKLGERTLTIPLANDFNNFNVGVTLADAMIRAGRARNILVAIGGGWTRAVDYRTPQSVSAADGAAAAVVGMAASGRRPIWRLVDTEVIAQEQNFGDMFLIGDRRLAPPPEPGIGSASDPDPETQNWTGPYYHVTASGLKHFGAFGGQIAPLAVSRLLQRQGIAAASVSLTGHQASQTLLDAWRQTLAPGAMFFTLPEFANMTVANIPVNLCLMRDKVRTPWVVALGLAGDMHAHAILLRTSEN
;
A
#
# COMPACT_ATOMS: atom_id res chain seq x y z
N MET A 1 1.31 -18.68 29.55
CA MET A 1 0.99 -18.79 28.12
C MET A 1 2.25 -18.38 27.37
N THR A 2 2.88 -19.31 26.65
CA THR A 2 4.03 -19.02 25.81
C THR A 2 3.64 -17.92 24.83
N GLU A 3 4.42 -16.84 24.75
CA GLU A 3 4.23 -15.77 23.75
C GLU A 3 4.09 -16.41 22.37
N SER A 4 3.00 -16.08 21.66
CA SER A 4 2.71 -16.64 20.34
C SER A 4 3.89 -16.37 19.41
N SER A 5 4.43 -17.40 18.81
CA SER A 5 5.48 -17.32 17.80
C SER A 5 4.97 -16.93 16.40
N ILE A 6 3.67 -16.59 16.29
CA ILE A 6 3.03 -16.17 15.04
C ILE A 6 3.36 -14.71 14.75
N GLY A 7 3.71 -14.43 13.51
CA GLY A 7 3.96 -13.08 13.03
C GLY A 7 4.52 -13.04 11.61
N ILE A 8 5.03 -11.90 11.19
CA ILE A 8 5.77 -11.76 9.94
C ILE A 8 7.15 -12.39 10.16
N ILE A 9 7.43 -13.49 9.47
CA ILE A 9 8.65 -14.28 9.61
C ILE A 9 9.63 -14.08 8.43
N GLY A 10 9.15 -13.49 7.34
CA GLY A 10 9.96 -13.08 6.19
C GLY A 10 9.28 -11.94 5.45
N ILE A 11 10.07 -10.99 4.94
CA ILE A 11 9.57 -9.85 4.17
C ILE A 11 10.61 -9.40 3.15
N ALA A 12 10.18 -9.12 1.93
CA ALA A 12 11.02 -8.55 0.90
C ALA A 12 10.25 -7.63 -0.04
N SER A 13 10.97 -6.70 -0.66
CA SER A 13 10.42 -5.77 -1.64
C SER A 13 11.25 -5.74 -2.91
N ARG A 14 10.63 -5.30 -4.01
CA ARG A 14 11.27 -4.97 -5.28
C ARG A 14 10.65 -3.73 -5.87
N LEU A 15 11.48 -2.87 -6.37
CA LEU A 15 11.11 -1.69 -7.13
C LEU A 15 11.56 -1.87 -8.58
N PRO A 16 10.89 -1.27 -9.55
CA PRO A 16 11.43 -1.18 -10.91
C PRO A 16 12.79 -0.48 -10.93
N ASP A 17 13.65 -0.85 -11.87
CA ASP A 17 14.98 -0.23 -12.00
C ASP A 17 14.91 1.17 -12.63
N SER A 18 13.87 1.44 -13.45
CA SER A 18 13.69 2.73 -14.10
C SER A 18 13.27 3.80 -13.09
N ILE A 19 13.92 4.95 -13.17
CA ILE A 19 13.70 6.10 -12.28
C ILE A 19 13.18 7.27 -13.10
N ARG A 20 12.17 7.96 -12.55
CA ARG A 20 11.62 9.21 -13.06
C ARG A 20 11.86 10.32 -12.05
N THR A 21 12.45 11.42 -12.49
CA THR A 21 12.67 12.63 -11.68
C THR A 21 11.57 13.67 -11.92
N ASN A 22 11.63 14.78 -11.19
CA ASN A 22 10.69 15.90 -11.39
C ASN A 22 10.84 16.58 -12.77
N ASP A 23 11.98 16.42 -13.44
CA ASP A 23 12.27 17.02 -14.76
C ASP A 23 11.80 16.16 -15.94
N ASP A 24 11.24 14.96 -15.66
CA ASP A 24 10.77 14.05 -16.71
C ASP A 24 9.76 14.76 -17.63
N PRO A 25 9.89 14.61 -18.96
CA PRO A 25 8.99 15.24 -19.94
C PRO A 25 7.52 14.89 -19.77
N ILE A 26 7.18 13.77 -19.13
CA ILE A 26 5.80 13.37 -18.87
C ILE A 26 5.05 14.42 -18.03
N PHE A 27 5.76 15.24 -17.27
CA PHE A 27 5.19 16.32 -16.45
C PHE A 27 5.17 17.68 -17.15
N ASN A 28 5.52 17.78 -18.45
CA ASN A 28 5.54 19.08 -19.16
C ASN A 28 4.18 19.75 -19.10
N TRP A 29 3.11 19.00 -19.40
CA TRP A 29 1.76 19.55 -19.36
C TRP A 29 1.42 20.16 -17.99
N LEU A 30 1.77 19.48 -16.90
CA LEU A 30 1.53 19.99 -15.54
C LEU A 30 2.35 21.27 -15.26
N ARG A 31 3.62 21.33 -15.69
CA ARG A 31 4.45 22.52 -15.51
C ARG A 31 3.91 23.72 -16.29
N GLU A 32 3.32 23.50 -17.46
CA GLU A 32 2.74 24.55 -18.29
C GLU A 32 1.38 25.04 -17.75
N HIS A 33 0.61 24.20 -17.08
CA HIS A 33 -0.76 24.51 -16.65
C HIS A 33 -0.90 24.76 -15.14
N HIS A 34 0.15 24.60 -14.38
CA HIS A 34 0.17 24.95 -12.96
C HIS A 34 1.13 26.11 -12.69
N PRO A 35 0.75 27.09 -11.85
CA PRO A 35 1.58 28.25 -11.55
C PRO A 35 2.93 27.85 -10.96
N GLU A 36 3.97 28.60 -11.29
CA GLU A 36 5.25 28.54 -10.61
C GLU A 36 5.04 28.72 -9.10
N GLY A 37 5.74 27.92 -8.27
CA GLY A 37 5.60 27.98 -6.82
C GLY A 37 4.36 27.30 -6.25
N SER A 38 3.55 26.60 -7.07
CA SER A 38 2.39 25.82 -6.59
C SER A 38 2.74 24.69 -5.61
N GLY A 39 4.02 24.38 -5.45
CA GLY A 39 4.47 23.28 -4.60
C GLY A 39 4.13 21.90 -5.17
N LEU A 40 3.82 21.79 -6.45
CA LEU A 40 3.35 20.59 -7.13
C LEU A 40 4.24 19.36 -6.85
N PHE A 41 5.55 19.52 -6.82
CA PHE A 41 6.53 18.47 -6.58
C PHE A 41 7.03 18.38 -5.12
N THR A 42 6.41 19.12 -4.20
CA THR A 42 6.86 19.17 -2.81
C THR A 42 6.83 17.77 -2.16
N GLY A 43 7.99 17.35 -1.68
CA GLY A 43 8.16 16.06 -1.01
C GLY A 43 8.50 14.90 -1.95
N TYR A 44 8.64 15.14 -3.27
CA TYR A 44 8.99 14.10 -4.23
C TYR A 44 10.27 14.49 -4.98
N ASP A 45 11.31 13.64 -4.89
CA ASP A 45 12.55 13.82 -5.66
C ASP A 45 12.56 12.90 -6.89
N ARG A 46 12.20 11.63 -6.68
CA ARG A 46 12.20 10.60 -7.73
C ARG A 46 11.14 9.54 -7.48
N ARG A 47 10.84 8.76 -8.52
CA ARG A 47 9.89 7.64 -8.52
C ARG A 47 10.50 6.46 -9.25
N HIS A 48 10.27 5.26 -8.73
CA HIS A 48 10.49 4.03 -9.48
C HIS A 48 9.27 3.77 -10.35
N VAL A 49 9.49 3.48 -11.63
CA VAL A 49 8.42 3.31 -12.62
C VAL A 49 8.67 2.06 -13.47
N LEU A 50 7.62 1.29 -13.74
CA LEU A 50 7.70 0.14 -14.62
C LEU A 50 8.17 0.57 -16.01
N ALA A 51 9.19 -0.11 -16.55
CA ALA A 51 9.66 0.08 -17.91
C ALA A 51 8.58 -0.34 -18.93
N GLU A 52 8.73 0.09 -20.18
CA GLU A 52 7.86 -0.36 -21.25
C GLU A 52 7.86 -1.90 -21.34
N GLY A 53 6.67 -2.51 -21.44
CA GLY A 53 6.50 -3.96 -21.46
C GLY A 53 6.67 -4.67 -20.11
N GLN A 54 7.18 -4.00 -19.09
CA GLN A 54 7.29 -4.57 -17.74
C GLN A 54 5.92 -4.55 -17.03
N THR A 55 5.61 -5.61 -16.31
CA THR A 55 4.39 -5.78 -15.53
C THR A 55 4.67 -5.72 -14.02
N VAL A 56 3.64 -5.56 -13.22
CA VAL A 56 3.76 -5.65 -11.75
C VAL A 56 4.22 -7.04 -11.31
N LEU A 57 3.86 -8.10 -12.04
CA LEU A 57 4.31 -9.47 -11.75
C LEU A 57 5.82 -9.62 -11.86
N ASP A 58 6.48 -8.89 -12.78
CA ASP A 58 7.93 -8.95 -12.98
C ASP A 58 8.72 -8.45 -11.77
N ILE A 59 8.11 -7.63 -10.91
CA ILE A 59 8.71 -7.18 -9.64
C ILE A 59 8.12 -7.92 -8.43
N LEU A 60 6.84 -8.29 -8.45
CA LEU A 60 6.20 -8.96 -7.32
C LEU A 60 6.66 -10.43 -7.18
N ALA A 61 6.82 -11.18 -8.27
CA ALA A 61 7.25 -12.57 -8.16
C ALA A 61 8.66 -12.72 -7.58
N PRO A 62 9.67 -11.91 -7.96
CA PRO A 62 10.97 -11.90 -7.26
C PRO A 62 10.86 -11.46 -5.79
N ALA A 63 10.04 -10.44 -5.45
CA ALA A 63 9.84 -10.03 -4.06
C ALA A 63 9.25 -11.17 -3.23
N ALA A 64 8.26 -11.87 -3.77
CA ALA A 64 7.62 -13.02 -3.11
C ALA A 64 8.61 -14.18 -2.87
N ARG A 65 9.44 -14.53 -3.88
CA ARG A 65 10.50 -15.54 -3.71
C ARG A 65 11.49 -15.17 -2.61
N LEU A 66 11.90 -13.90 -2.57
CA LEU A 66 12.81 -13.41 -1.53
C LEU A 66 12.16 -13.43 -0.14
N ALA A 67 10.87 -13.08 -0.01
CA ALA A 67 10.16 -13.15 1.26
C ALA A 67 10.02 -14.59 1.77
N ILE A 68 9.77 -15.56 0.88
CA ILE A 68 9.72 -16.99 1.22
C ILE A 68 11.11 -17.46 1.68
N ALA A 69 12.17 -17.08 0.97
CA ALA A 69 13.54 -17.41 1.36
C ALA A 69 13.97 -16.75 2.68
N ASP A 70 13.57 -15.49 2.94
CA ASP A 70 13.83 -14.78 4.20
C ASP A 70 13.12 -15.46 5.39
N ALA A 71 11.98 -16.10 5.13
CA ALA A 71 11.26 -16.93 6.10
C ALA A 71 11.90 -18.30 6.33
N ASP A 72 12.95 -18.65 5.57
CA ASP A 72 13.59 -19.99 5.59
C ASP A 72 12.60 -21.11 5.22
N LEU A 73 11.78 -20.86 4.20
CA LEU A 73 10.75 -21.77 3.69
C LEU A 73 10.96 -22.09 2.21
N ASP A 74 10.46 -23.25 1.82
CA ASP A 74 10.23 -23.60 0.42
C ASP A 74 8.84 -23.13 -0.06
N ALA A 75 8.71 -22.87 -1.35
CA ALA A 75 7.43 -22.47 -1.97
C ALA A 75 6.30 -23.47 -1.67
N SER A 76 6.60 -24.78 -1.59
CA SER A 76 5.64 -25.85 -1.26
C SER A 76 5.06 -25.77 0.16
N GLN A 77 5.66 -24.97 1.03
CA GLN A 77 5.22 -24.79 2.41
C GLN A 77 4.23 -23.64 2.59
N ILE A 78 3.92 -22.91 1.51
CA ILE A 78 2.91 -21.86 1.50
C ILE A 78 1.52 -22.45 1.31
N ASP A 79 0.68 -22.34 2.34
CA ASP A 79 -0.69 -22.88 2.33
C ASP A 79 -1.67 -21.91 1.64
N VAL A 80 -1.43 -20.59 1.78
CA VAL A 80 -2.31 -19.54 1.25
C VAL A 80 -1.46 -18.42 0.65
N VAL A 81 -1.89 -17.89 -0.49
CA VAL A 81 -1.46 -16.60 -1.02
C VAL A 81 -2.63 -15.64 -0.95
N MET A 82 -2.45 -14.48 -0.32
CA MET A 82 -3.45 -13.42 -0.33
C MET A 82 -2.82 -12.08 -0.64
N GLY A 83 -3.61 -11.16 -1.16
CA GLY A 83 -3.12 -9.83 -1.50
C GLY A 83 -3.75 -9.26 -2.76
N CYS A 84 -3.05 -8.31 -3.38
CA CYS A 84 -3.54 -7.67 -4.58
C CYS A 84 -2.43 -7.27 -5.54
N ILE A 85 -2.81 -7.13 -6.81
CA ILE A 85 -2.06 -6.42 -7.84
C ILE A 85 -2.99 -5.31 -8.35
N SER A 86 -2.53 -4.08 -8.37
CA SER A 86 -3.35 -2.92 -8.80
C SER A 86 -2.57 -2.05 -9.80
N PRO A 87 -3.14 -1.79 -10.99
CA PRO A 87 -4.36 -2.39 -11.52
C PRO A 87 -4.15 -3.84 -11.94
N ASN A 88 -5.22 -4.63 -11.94
CA ASN A 88 -5.22 -5.97 -12.53
C ASN A 88 -5.29 -5.91 -14.06
N THR A 89 -4.67 -6.85 -14.75
CA THR A 89 -4.80 -7.05 -16.20
C THR A 89 -6.22 -7.47 -16.56
N TYR A 90 -6.80 -8.36 -15.77
CA TYR A 90 -8.16 -8.84 -15.93
C TYR A 90 -8.97 -8.63 -14.68
N PHE A 91 -10.27 -8.34 -14.82
CA PHE A 91 -11.17 -8.34 -13.68
C PHE A 91 -11.30 -9.74 -13.06
N VAL A 92 -11.34 -10.77 -13.92
CA VAL A 92 -11.46 -12.19 -13.54
C VAL A 92 -10.69 -13.04 -14.55
N PRO A 93 -9.78 -13.90 -14.10
CA PRO A 93 -9.21 -13.95 -12.74
C PRO A 93 -8.24 -12.79 -12.47
N PRO A 94 -8.14 -12.30 -11.21
CA PRO A 94 -7.11 -11.31 -10.84
C PRO A 94 -5.68 -11.84 -11.02
N ASP A 95 -4.73 -10.94 -11.25
CA ASP A 95 -3.31 -11.28 -11.54
C ASP A 95 -2.61 -12.03 -10.38
N LEU A 96 -3.17 -12.00 -9.18
CA LEU A 96 -2.66 -12.78 -8.05
C LEU A 96 -2.63 -14.29 -8.35
N PHE A 97 -3.53 -14.80 -9.19
CA PHE A 97 -3.48 -16.21 -9.64
C PHE A 97 -2.28 -16.48 -10.56
N ALA A 98 -1.87 -15.49 -11.36
CA ALA A 98 -0.66 -15.60 -12.17
C ALA A 98 0.59 -15.65 -11.26
N LEU A 99 0.63 -14.88 -10.16
CA LEU A 99 1.71 -14.97 -9.17
C LEU A 99 1.82 -16.40 -8.60
N THR A 100 0.71 -17.03 -8.24
CA THR A 100 0.68 -18.41 -7.70
C THR A 100 1.29 -19.40 -8.69
N ARG A 101 0.96 -19.28 -9.98
CA ARG A 101 1.55 -20.07 -11.06
C ARG A 101 3.06 -19.83 -11.18
N ASP A 102 3.49 -18.55 -11.19
CA ASP A 102 4.89 -18.15 -11.42
C ASP A 102 5.81 -18.55 -10.26
N LEU A 103 5.26 -18.62 -9.05
CA LEU A 103 5.95 -19.14 -7.88
C LEU A 103 5.99 -20.67 -7.85
N LYS A 104 5.26 -21.35 -8.71
CA LYS A 104 5.11 -22.82 -8.75
C LYS A 104 4.66 -23.39 -7.39
N LEU A 105 3.70 -22.73 -6.77
CA LEU A 105 3.13 -23.18 -5.50
C LEU A 105 2.35 -24.49 -5.71
N GLY A 106 2.15 -25.24 -4.63
CA GLY A 106 1.46 -26.52 -4.68
C GLY A 106 -0.01 -26.40 -5.07
N GLU A 107 -0.59 -27.47 -5.64
CA GLU A 107 -1.99 -27.54 -6.04
C GLU A 107 -3.00 -27.32 -4.90
N ARG A 108 -2.53 -27.41 -3.65
CA ARG A 108 -3.33 -27.17 -2.44
C ARG A 108 -3.27 -25.74 -1.93
N THR A 109 -2.47 -24.90 -2.56
CA THR A 109 -2.34 -23.49 -2.15
C THR A 109 -3.61 -22.72 -2.51
N LEU A 110 -4.28 -22.18 -1.48
CA LEU A 110 -5.45 -21.32 -1.67
C LEU A 110 -5.01 -19.91 -2.07
N THR A 111 -5.59 -19.36 -3.14
CA THR A 111 -5.35 -17.98 -3.57
C THR A 111 -6.54 -17.10 -3.22
N ILE A 112 -6.31 -16.03 -2.44
CA ILE A 112 -7.36 -15.10 -1.96
C ILE A 112 -7.02 -13.68 -2.41
N PRO A 113 -7.58 -13.19 -3.53
CA PRO A 113 -7.48 -11.79 -3.91
C PRO A 113 -8.17 -10.89 -2.88
N LEU A 114 -7.50 -9.81 -2.48
CA LEU A 114 -8.05 -8.80 -1.58
C LEU A 114 -8.44 -7.55 -2.38
N ALA A 115 -9.53 -6.91 -1.98
CA ALA A 115 -10.04 -5.69 -2.58
C ALA A 115 -10.42 -4.68 -1.47
N ASN A 116 -9.40 -4.15 -0.79
CA ASN A 116 -9.53 -3.14 0.25
C ASN A 116 -8.59 -1.95 -0.01
N ASP A 117 -8.49 -1.59 -1.28
CA ASP A 117 -7.67 -0.49 -1.79
C ASP A 117 -6.25 -0.47 -1.15
N PHE A 118 -5.76 0.67 -0.65
CA PHE A 118 -4.42 0.80 -0.08
C PHE A 118 -4.24 0.14 1.30
N ASN A 119 -5.31 -0.46 1.87
CA ASN A 119 -5.27 -1.22 3.12
C ASN A 119 -5.00 -2.72 2.93
N ASN A 120 -4.89 -3.20 1.69
CA ASN A 120 -4.80 -4.64 1.39
C ASN A 120 -3.71 -5.37 2.17
N PHE A 121 -2.55 -4.73 2.42
CA PHE A 121 -1.49 -5.35 3.22
C PHE A 121 -1.90 -5.55 4.68
N ASN A 122 -2.45 -4.51 5.32
CA ASN A 122 -2.89 -4.58 6.72
C ASN A 122 -4.01 -5.61 6.90
N VAL A 123 -4.98 -5.64 5.97
CA VAL A 123 -6.04 -6.64 5.93
C VAL A 123 -5.44 -8.04 5.76
N GLY A 124 -4.50 -8.22 4.84
CA GLY A 124 -3.83 -9.50 4.59
C GLY A 124 -3.11 -10.02 5.82
N VAL A 125 -2.33 -9.17 6.52
CA VAL A 125 -1.63 -9.57 7.76
C VAL A 125 -2.63 -9.93 8.86
N THR A 126 -3.71 -9.16 9.00
CA THR A 126 -4.76 -9.42 10.01
C THR A 126 -5.47 -10.76 9.76
N LEU A 127 -5.87 -11.01 8.52
CA LEU A 127 -6.51 -12.27 8.14
C LEU A 127 -5.56 -13.46 8.26
N ALA A 128 -4.29 -13.29 7.88
CA ALA A 128 -3.28 -14.32 7.99
C ALA A 128 -3.07 -14.74 9.45
N ASP A 129 -2.89 -13.79 10.37
CA ASP A 129 -2.78 -14.08 11.81
C ASP A 129 -4.01 -14.85 12.33
N ALA A 130 -5.22 -14.41 11.96
CA ALA A 130 -6.47 -15.06 12.36
C ALA A 130 -6.59 -16.49 11.80
N MET A 131 -6.25 -16.71 10.52
CA MET A 131 -6.31 -18.05 9.91
C MET A 131 -5.31 -19.01 10.55
N ILE A 132 -4.10 -18.55 10.87
CA ILE A 132 -3.07 -19.37 11.51
C ILE A 132 -3.49 -19.71 12.93
N ARG A 133 -4.01 -18.76 13.70
CA ARG A 133 -4.53 -19.01 15.07
C ARG A 133 -5.71 -19.98 15.07
N ALA A 134 -6.53 -19.95 14.04
CA ALA A 134 -7.64 -20.88 13.85
C ALA A 134 -7.20 -22.28 13.33
N GLY A 135 -5.90 -22.51 13.10
CA GLY A 135 -5.35 -23.76 12.58
C GLY A 135 -5.76 -24.06 11.13
N ARG A 136 -6.11 -23.05 10.34
CA ARG A 136 -6.54 -23.18 8.93
C ARG A 136 -5.39 -23.11 7.94
N ALA A 137 -4.27 -22.54 8.34
CA ALA A 137 -3.02 -22.46 7.58
C ALA A 137 -1.84 -22.42 8.55
N ARG A 138 -0.64 -22.69 8.07
CA ARG A 138 0.61 -22.56 8.81
C ARG A 138 1.43 -21.39 8.31
N ASN A 139 1.54 -21.24 7.00
CA ASN A 139 2.33 -20.20 6.35
C ASN A 139 1.49 -19.53 5.26
N ILE A 140 1.34 -18.22 5.35
CA ILE A 140 0.54 -17.41 4.43
C ILE A 140 1.44 -16.34 3.82
N LEU A 141 1.47 -16.29 2.49
CA LEU A 141 2.15 -15.25 1.74
C LEU A 141 1.17 -14.09 1.49
N VAL A 142 1.45 -12.93 2.08
CA VAL A 142 0.75 -11.68 1.77
C VAL A 142 1.56 -10.94 0.72
N ALA A 143 1.02 -10.83 -0.52
CA ALA A 143 1.73 -10.33 -1.69
C ALA A 143 1.00 -9.13 -2.28
N ILE A 144 1.70 -7.98 -2.37
CA ILE A 144 1.13 -6.70 -2.78
C ILE A 144 1.99 -6.09 -3.89
N GLY A 145 1.36 -5.76 -5.01
CA GLY A 145 2.02 -5.09 -6.12
C GLY A 145 1.20 -3.91 -6.66
N GLY A 146 1.86 -2.75 -6.78
CA GLY A 146 1.29 -1.52 -7.31
C GLY A 146 1.98 -1.08 -8.60
N GLY A 147 1.18 -0.83 -9.64
CA GLY A 147 1.59 -0.28 -10.93
C GLY A 147 0.82 1.01 -11.23
N TRP A 148 0.82 1.94 -10.30
CA TRP A 148 -0.01 3.14 -10.39
C TRP A 148 0.36 4.03 -11.57
N THR A 149 1.62 4.03 -12.00
CA THR A 149 2.04 4.79 -13.19
C THR A 149 1.28 4.38 -14.46
N ARG A 150 0.65 3.19 -14.46
CA ARG A 150 -0.19 2.67 -15.56
C ARG A 150 -1.66 3.04 -15.44
N ALA A 151 -2.06 3.65 -14.31
CA ALA A 151 -3.45 3.92 -13.96
C ALA A 151 -3.66 5.37 -13.49
N VAL A 152 -2.82 6.31 -13.91
CA VAL A 152 -2.93 7.74 -13.56
C VAL A 152 -2.94 8.60 -14.82
N ASP A 153 -3.79 9.62 -14.84
CA ASP A 153 -3.76 10.66 -15.88
C ASP A 153 -2.68 11.68 -15.52
N TYR A 154 -1.65 11.79 -16.36
CA TYR A 154 -0.52 12.73 -16.16
C TYR A 154 -0.86 14.22 -16.36
N ARG A 155 -2.11 14.53 -16.64
CA ARG A 155 -2.65 15.90 -16.62
C ARG A 155 -3.28 16.27 -15.28
N THR A 156 -3.27 15.35 -14.31
CA THR A 156 -3.78 15.59 -12.97
C THR A 156 -2.66 15.80 -11.96
N PRO A 157 -2.79 16.72 -10.99
CA PRO A 157 -1.73 17.02 -10.01
C PRO A 157 -1.25 15.80 -9.20
N GLN A 158 -2.14 14.86 -8.92
CA GLN A 158 -1.81 13.63 -8.18
C GLN A 158 -0.80 12.73 -8.92
N SER A 159 -0.70 12.86 -10.25
CA SER A 159 0.22 12.06 -11.06
C SER A 159 1.70 12.30 -10.73
N VAL A 160 2.05 13.48 -10.17
CA VAL A 160 3.42 13.75 -9.75
C VAL A 160 3.91 12.79 -8.68
N SER A 161 3.00 12.20 -7.92
CA SER A 161 3.33 11.25 -6.86
C SER A 161 3.34 9.78 -7.34
N ALA A 162 2.90 9.51 -8.59
CA ALA A 162 2.72 8.16 -9.08
C ALA A 162 4.04 7.39 -9.20
N ALA A 163 4.13 6.27 -8.51
CA ALA A 163 5.25 5.35 -8.52
C ALA A 163 4.76 3.89 -8.47
N ASP A 164 5.66 2.97 -8.83
CA ASP A 164 5.40 1.55 -8.85
C ASP A 164 6.29 0.82 -7.85
N GLY A 165 5.80 -0.27 -7.28
CA GLY A 165 6.55 -1.07 -6.35
C GLY A 165 5.82 -2.34 -5.96
N ALA A 166 6.55 -3.29 -5.40
CA ALA A 166 5.99 -4.53 -4.90
C ALA A 166 6.71 -5.01 -3.64
N ALA A 167 5.96 -5.66 -2.78
CA ALA A 167 6.50 -6.36 -1.63
C ALA A 167 5.65 -7.55 -1.25
N ALA A 168 6.27 -8.51 -0.59
CA ALA A 168 5.58 -9.65 -0.01
C ALA A 168 6.09 -9.93 1.39
N ALA A 169 5.21 -10.46 2.24
CA ALA A 169 5.53 -10.91 3.57
C ALA A 169 4.99 -12.32 3.81
N VAL A 170 5.76 -13.15 4.47
CA VAL A 170 5.28 -14.45 4.98
C VAL A 170 4.85 -14.25 6.42
N VAL A 171 3.58 -14.53 6.69
CA VAL A 171 3.03 -14.63 8.05
C VAL A 171 2.98 -16.11 8.41
N GLY A 172 3.58 -16.46 9.54
CA GLY A 172 3.70 -17.86 9.93
C GLY A 172 4.17 -18.00 11.37
N MET A 173 4.43 -19.25 11.75
CA MET A 173 5.06 -19.56 13.02
C MET A 173 6.57 -19.61 12.83
N ALA A 174 7.31 -18.79 13.55
CA ALA A 174 8.76 -18.81 13.50
C ALA A 174 9.29 -20.19 13.90
N ALA A 175 10.32 -20.66 13.19
CA ALA A 175 11.00 -21.92 13.50
C ALA A 175 11.55 -21.92 14.93
N SER A 176 11.77 -23.12 15.49
CA SER A 176 12.33 -23.25 16.83
C SER A 176 13.66 -22.52 16.95
N GLY A 177 13.78 -21.67 17.98
CA GLY A 177 14.96 -20.83 18.20
C GLY A 177 15.00 -19.52 17.39
N ARG A 178 14.04 -19.27 16.51
CA ARG A 178 13.85 -17.99 15.81
C ARG A 178 12.65 -17.24 16.37
N ARG A 179 12.63 -15.92 16.17
CA ARG A 179 11.49 -15.06 16.48
C ARG A 179 10.95 -14.44 15.19
N PRO A 180 9.65 -14.15 15.09
CA PRO A 180 9.14 -13.37 13.96
C PRO A 180 9.76 -11.97 13.96
N ILE A 181 9.88 -11.36 12.82
CA ILE A 181 10.36 -9.97 12.66
C ILE A 181 9.44 -9.03 13.44
N TRP A 182 8.14 -9.20 13.20
CA TRP A 182 7.08 -8.50 13.92
C TRP A 182 5.92 -9.42 14.24
N ARG A 183 5.31 -9.22 15.40
CA ARG A 183 4.06 -9.88 15.79
C ARG A 183 2.91 -8.89 15.69
N LEU A 184 1.81 -9.29 15.08
CA LEU A 184 0.58 -8.54 15.14
C LEU A 184 0.03 -8.60 16.58
N VAL A 185 -0.25 -7.43 17.16
CA VAL A 185 -0.76 -7.29 18.53
C VAL A 185 -2.22 -6.89 18.51
N ASP A 186 -2.58 -5.90 17.71
CA ASP A 186 -3.93 -5.36 17.66
C ASP A 186 -4.17 -4.58 16.36
N THR A 187 -5.43 -4.29 16.05
CA THR A 187 -5.84 -3.54 14.87
C THR A 187 -6.95 -2.56 15.20
N GLU A 188 -7.06 -1.48 14.45
CA GLU A 188 -8.16 -0.52 14.55
C GLU A 188 -8.55 -0.04 13.16
N VAL A 189 -9.86 0.08 12.94
CA VAL A 189 -10.44 0.53 11.67
C VAL A 189 -11.35 1.73 11.90
N ILE A 190 -11.29 2.72 11.01
CA ILE A 190 -12.26 3.80 10.91
C ILE A 190 -12.65 3.94 9.44
N ALA A 191 -13.94 3.92 9.15
CA ALA A 191 -14.48 4.05 7.81
C ALA A 191 -15.55 5.14 7.73
N GLN A 192 -15.68 5.76 6.56
CA GLN A 192 -16.71 6.74 6.24
C GLN A 192 -17.35 6.39 4.89
N GLU A 193 -18.17 5.33 4.87
CA GLU A 193 -18.78 4.73 3.67
C GLU A 193 -19.68 5.69 2.89
N GLN A 194 -20.16 6.78 3.52
CA GLN A 194 -20.90 7.85 2.83
C GLN A 194 -20.09 8.54 1.73
N ASN A 195 -18.77 8.36 1.72
CA ASN A 195 -17.88 8.92 0.70
C ASN A 195 -17.57 7.91 -0.43
N PHE A 196 -18.29 6.80 -0.50
CA PHE A 196 -18.16 5.84 -1.60
C PHE A 196 -18.39 6.52 -2.95
N GLY A 197 -17.42 6.36 -3.87
CA GLY A 197 -17.47 6.99 -5.19
C GLY A 197 -16.72 8.33 -5.28
N ASP A 198 -16.17 8.86 -4.19
CA ASP A 198 -15.34 10.07 -4.22
C ASP A 198 -13.99 9.85 -4.90
N MET A 199 -13.43 8.65 -4.74
CA MET A 199 -12.19 8.23 -5.38
C MET A 199 -12.35 6.78 -5.85
N PHE A 200 -11.96 6.49 -7.09
CA PHE A 200 -12.17 5.15 -7.65
C PHE A 200 -11.25 4.85 -8.82
N LEU A 201 -10.98 3.57 -9.04
CA LEU A 201 -10.34 3.04 -10.23
C LEU A 201 -11.39 2.32 -11.08
N ILE A 202 -11.56 2.75 -12.32
CA ILE A 202 -12.57 2.21 -13.22
C ILE A 202 -11.95 1.63 -14.48
N GLY A 203 -12.39 0.45 -14.86
CA GLY A 203 -11.96 -0.20 -16.10
C GLY A 203 -12.84 0.13 -17.32
N ASP A 204 -14.06 0.61 -17.10
CA ASP A 204 -14.98 0.99 -18.18
C ASP A 204 -15.61 2.34 -17.87
N ARG A 205 -15.29 3.35 -18.70
CA ARG A 205 -15.80 4.72 -18.56
C ARG A 205 -17.32 4.82 -18.56
N ARG A 206 -18.01 3.89 -19.21
CA ARG A 206 -19.50 3.86 -19.24
C ARG A 206 -20.11 3.60 -17.85
N LEU A 207 -19.30 3.07 -16.91
CA LEU A 207 -19.70 2.83 -15.53
C LEU A 207 -19.37 4.00 -14.61
N ALA A 208 -18.63 5.01 -15.09
CA ALA A 208 -18.34 6.21 -14.31
C ALA A 208 -19.63 6.94 -13.95
N PRO A 209 -19.77 7.46 -12.72
CA PRO A 209 -20.87 8.34 -12.41
C PRO A 209 -20.83 9.57 -13.33
N PRO A 210 -21.99 10.15 -13.67
CA PRO A 210 -22.03 11.39 -14.44
C PRO A 210 -21.25 12.48 -13.69
N PRO A 211 -20.55 13.39 -14.41
CA PRO A 211 -19.86 14.50 -13.77
C PRO A 211 -20.84 15.35 -12.96
N GLU A 212 -20.43 15.76 -11.75
CA GLU A 212 -21.24 16.63 -10.91
C GLU A 212 -21.47 17.99 -11.61
N PRO A 213 -22.71 18.50 -11.65
CA PRO A 213 -22.99 19.78 -12.28
C PRO A 213 -22.21 20.91 -11.60
N GLY A 214 -21.44 21.69 -12.37
CA GLY A 214 -20.79 22.90 -11.91
C GLY A 214 -19.38 22.75 -11.31
N ILE A 215 -18.87 21.55 -11.23
CA ILE A 215 -17.47 21.30 -10.89
C ILE A 215 -16.79 20.87 -12.17
N GLY A 216 -16.01 21.77 -12.77
CA GLY A 216 -15.08 21.43 -13.83
C GLY A 216 -14.16 20.36 -13.27
N SER A 217 -14.42 19.11 -13.61
CA SER A 217 -13.56 17.99 -13.28
C SER A 217 -12.21 18.28 -13.93
N ALA A 218 -11.14 18.26 -13.14
CA ALA A 218 -9.78 18.27 -13.68
C ALA A 218 -9.54 17.07 -14.62
N SER A 219 -10.52 16.20 -14.73
CA SER A 219 -10.65 15.04 -15.59
C SER A 219 -11.73 15.21 -16.67
N ASP A 220 -12.13 16.42 -17.03
CA ASP A 220 -12.90 16.57 -18.26
C ASP A 220 -12.11 15.96 -19.40
N PRO A 221 -12.62 14.88 -20.04
CA PRO A 221 -11.84 14.20 -21.06
C PRO A 221 -11.66 15.17 -22.21
N ASP A 222 -10.41 15.55 -22.46
CA ASP A 222 -10.03 16.14 -23.72
C ASP A 222 -10.58 15.25 -24.84
N PRO A 223 -11.32 15.82 -25.80
CA PRO A 223 -11.82 15.05 -26.94
C PRO A 223 -10.75 14.21 -27.64
N GLU A 224 -9.48 14.63 -27.59
CA GLU A 224 -8.34 13.89 -28.15
C GLU A 224 -7.98 12.62 -27.35
N THR A 225 -8.39 12.50 -26.08
CA THR A 225 -8.16 11.30 -25.27
C THR A 225 -9.31 10.31 -25.26
N GLN A 226 -10.33 10.48 -26.09
CA GLN A 226 -11.46 9.54 -26.21
C GLN A 226 -11.04 8.12 -26.59
N ASN A 227 -9.83 7.94 -27.12
CA ASN A 227 -9.25 6.62 -27.46
C ASN A 227 -8.48 5.96 -26.33
N TRP A 228 -8.44 6.56 -25.13
CA TRP A 228 -7.73 5.98 -24.02
C TRP A 228 -8.50 4.79 -23.42
N THR A 229 -7.88 3.63 -23.41
CA THR A 229 -8.52 2.32 -23.09
C THR A 229 -8.07 1.71 -21.77
N GLY A 230 -7.25 2.41 -21.00
CA GLY A 230 -6.71 1.89 -19.74
C GLY A 230 -7.58 2.19 -18.52
N PRO A 231 -7.45 1.37 -17.46
CA PRO A 231 -7.97 1.75 -16.17
C PRO A 231 -7.23 2.98 -15.65
N TYR A 232 -7.91 3.95 -15.05
CA TYR A 232 -7.26 5.05 -14.37
C TYR A 232 -8.01 5.52 -13.15
N TYR A 233 -7.24 6.14 -12.26
CA TYR A 233 -7.71 6.57 -10.96
C TYR A 233 -8.36 7.95 -11.08
N HIS A 234 -9.62 8.02 -10.66
CA HIS A 234 -10.41 9.23 -10.61
C HIS A 234 -10.49 9.75 -9.18
N VAL A 235 -10.41 11.06 -9.05
CA VAL A 235 -10.65 11.77 -7.80
C VAL A 235 -11.62 12.90 -8.10
N THR A 236 -12.81 12.88 -7.51
CA THR A 236 -13.76 13.99 -7.63
C THR A 236 -13.25 15.21 -6.86
N ALA A 237 -13.78 16.41 -7.13
CA ALA A 237 -13.40 17.61 -6.40
C ALA A 237 -13.80 17.51 -4.91
N SER A 238 -14.96 16.92 -4.60
CA SER A 238 -15.37 16.58 -3.24
C SER A 238 -14.45 15.52 -2.64
N GLY A 239 -14.07 14.49 -3.40
CA GLY A 239 -13.20 13.42 -2.97
C GLY A 239 -11.82 13.90 -2.55
N LEU A 240 -11.23 14.83 -3.28
CA LEU A 240 -9.95 15.43 -2.88
C LEU A 240 -10.04 16.13 -1.52
N LYS A 241 -11.13 16.88 -1.30
CA LYS A 241 -11.40 17.58 -0.02
C LYS A 241 -11.64 16.59 1.12
N HIS A 242 -12.50 15.57 0.88
CA HIS A 242 -12.81 14.56 1.89
C HIS A 242 -11.62 13.71 2.24
N PHE A 243 -10.81 13.30 1.25
CA PHE A 243 -9.59 12.55 1.48
C PHE A 243 -8.58 13.34 2.31
N GLY A 244 -8.38 14.63 2.01
CA GLY A 244 -7.50 15.50 2.78
C GLY A 244 -7.96 15.65 4.24
N ALA A 245 -9.26 15.85 4.47
CA ALA A 245 -9.84 15.96 5.80
C ALA A 245 -9.79 14.62 6.57
N PHE A 246 -10.21 13.54 5.91
CA PHE A 246 -10.18 12.20 6.51
C PHE A 246 -8.75 11.76 6.83
N GLY A 247 -7.85 11.84 5.85
CA GLY A 247 -6.46 11.41 6.00
C GLY A 247 -5.71 12.19 7.08
N GLY A 248 -5.91 13.53 7.13
CA GLY A 248 -5.20 14.38 8.07
C GLY A 248 -5.77 14.37 9.50
N GLN A 249 -7.08 14.20 9.66
CA GLN A 249 -7.76 14.39 10.96
C GLN A 249 -8.40 13.12 11.52
N ILE A 250 -8.97 12.27 10.68
CA ILE A 250 -9.74 11.10 11.12
C ILE A 250 -8.87 9.84 11.16
N ALA A 251 -8.08 9.58 10.12
CA ALA A 251 -7.22 8.40 10.08
C ALA A 251 -6.24 8.31 11.28
N PRO A 252 -5.62 9.39 11.77
CA PRO A 252 -4.80 9.34 12.98
C PRO A 252 -5.54 8.87 14.23
N LEU A 253 -6.87 9.03 14.31
CA LEU A 253 -7.65 8.55 15.45
C LEU A 253 -7.61 7.02 15.55
N ALA A 254 -7.47 6.29 14.44
CA ALA A 254 -7.28 4.84 14.50
C ALA A 254 -6.01 4.48 15.27
N VAL A 255 -4.91 5.18 15.02
CA VAL A 255 -3.65 4.99 15.76
C VAL A 255 -3.83 5.38 17.23
N SER A 256 -4.43 6.53 17.51
CA SER A 256 -4.63 7.01 18.88
C SER A 256 -5.46 6.05 19.73
N ARG A 257 -6.57 5.53 19.17
CA ARG A 257 -7.44 4.54 19.84
C ARG A 257 -6.70 3.23 20.10
N LEU A 258 -5.94 2.77 19.11
CA LEU A 258 -5.13 1.56 19.18
C LEU A 258 -4.10 1.65 20.32
N LEU A 259 -3.32 2.74 20.35
CA LEU A 259 -2.32 2.98 21.39
C LEU A 259 -2.92 3.15 22.78
N GLN A 260 -4.04 3.88 22.89
CA GLN A 260 -4.76 4.06 24.13
C GLN A 260 -5.25 2.73 24.69
N ARG A 261 -5.87 1.88 23.85
CA ARG A 261 -6.37 0.56 24.25
C ARG A 261 -5.27 -0.37 24.75
N GLN A 262 -4.05 -0.24 24.19
CA GLN A 262 -2.89 -1.03 24.58
C GLN A 262 -2.02 -0.40 25.66
N GLY A 263 -2.34 0.81 26.11
CA GLY A 263 -1.55 1.54 27.14
C GLY A 263 -0.14 1.91 26.66
N ILE A 264 0.03 2.16 25.35
CA ILE A 264 1.33 2.42 24.72
C ILE A 264 1.49 3.92 24.48
N ALA A 265 2.62 4.47 24.94
CA ALA A 265 2.97 5.86 24.67
C ALA A 265 3.39 6.05 23.21
N ALA A 266 2.87 7.07 22.52
CA ALA A 266 3.22 7.36 21.12
C ALA A 266 4.73 7.53 20.90
N ALA A 267 5.45 8.10 21.88
CA ALA A 267 6.90 8.25 21.82
C ALA A 267 7.69 6.94 21.76
N SER A 268 7.07 5.78 22.08
CA SER A 268 7.70 4.45 21.96
C SER A 268 7.40 3.74 20.64
N VAL A 269 6.70 4.41 19.72
CA VAL A 269 6.23 3.85 18.45
C VAL A 269 7.01 4.42 17.29
N SER A 270 7.35 3.58 16.32
CA SER A 270 7.68 4.01 14.95
C SER A 270 6.42 3.92 14.07
N LEU A 271 6.08 5.04 13.45
CA LEU A 271 4.96 5.13 12.51
C LEU A 271 5.45 4.96 11.08
N THR A 272 4.80 4.09 10.33
CA THR A 272 4.84 4.01 8.87
C THR A 272 3.42 3.92 8.32
N GLY A 273 3.25 3.96 7.00
CA GLY A 273 1.91 3.87 6.44
C GLY A 273 1.82 4.22 4.96
N HIS A 274 0.62 4.50 4.54
CA HIS A 274 0.35 5.07 3.23
C HIS A 274 1.02 6.46 3.12
N GLN A 275 1.65 6.75 1.98
CA GLN A 275 2.39 8.01 1.77
C GLN A 275 1.89 8.71 0.51
N ALA A 276 0.82 9.49 0.66
CA ALA A 276 0.23 10.22 -0.46
C ALA A 276 0.89 11.58 -0.73
N SER A 277 1.29 12.31 0.33
CA SER A 277 1.91 13.62 0.21
C SER A 277 2.68 14.02 1.47
N GLN A 278 3.60 14.97 1.34
CA GLN A 278 4.33 15.53 2.49
C GLN A 278 3.37 16.18 3.50
N THR A 279 2.37 16.91 3.03
CA THR A 279 1.35 17.53 3.90
C THR A 279 0.62 16.52 4.78
N LEU A 280 0.28 15.35 4.23
CA LEU A 280 -0.34 14.28 5.00
C LEU A 280 0.60 13.75 6.09
N LEU A 281 1.86 13.51 5.76
CA LEU A 281 2.86 13.00 6.70
C LEU A 281 3.15 14.02 7.82
N ASP A 282 3.18 15.30 7.50
CA ASP A 282 3.36 16.38 8.48
C ASP A 282 2.15 16.47 9.44
N ALA A 283 0.93 16.33 8.92
CA ALA A 283 -0.28 16.26 9.75
C ALA A 283 -0.23 15.07 10.73
N TRP A 284 0.20 13.89 10.26
CA TRP A 284 0.36 12.72 11.13
C TRP A 284 1.45 12.92 12.17
N ARG A 285 2.58 13.55 11.80
CA ARG A 285 3.66 13.88 12.74
C ARG A 285 3.16 14.78 13.86
N GLN A 286 2.41 15.83 13.52
CA GLN A 286 1.89 16.80 14.48
C GLN A 286 0.82 16.18 15.39
N THR A 287 -0.10 15.40 14.82
CA THR A 287 -1.24 14.84 15.57
C THR A 287 -0.84 13.70 16.48
N LEU A 288 0.05 12.81 16.04
CA LEU A 288 0.38 11.57 16.74
C LEU A 288 1.66 11.69 17.58
N ALA A 289 2.57 12.60 17.24
CA ALA A 289 3.87 12.77 17.89
C ALA A 289 4.59 11.42 18.16
N PRO A 290 4.75 10.53 17.15
CA PRO A 290 5.39 9.25 17.35
C PRO A 290 6.89 9.43 17.65
N GLY A 291 7.49 8.44 18.31
CA GLY A 291 8.93 8.46 18.61
C GLY A 291 9.81 8.48 17.36
N ALA A 292 9.34 7.86 16.28
CA ALA A 292 9.98 7.90 14.96
C ALA A 292 8.93 7.80 13.85
N MET A 293 9.29 8.31 12.67
CA MET A 293 8.53 8.10 11.43
C MET A 293 9.45 7.52 10.36
N PHE A 294 9.00 6.50 9.68
CA PHE A 294 9.72 5.91 8.57
C PHE A 294 8.85 5.94 7.30
N PHE A 295 9.20 6.83 6.39
CA PHE A 295 8.55 7.00 5.09
C PHE A 295 9.62 7.23 4.02
N THR A 296 9.34 6.78 2.83
CA THR A 296 10.25 6.85 1.69
C THR A 296 9.74 7.79 0.59
N LEU A 297 8.85 8.71 0.95
CA LEU A 297 8.17 9.61 0.01
C LEU A 297 9.11 10.34 -0.95
N PRO A 298 10.24 10.95 -0.52
CA PRO A 298 11.13 11.67 -1.44
C PRO A 298 11.74 10.76 -2.51
N GLU A 299 12.10 9.52 -2.12
CA GLU A 299 12.82 8.60 -2.99
C GLU A 299 11.92 7.69 -3.82
N PHE A 300 10.75 7.32 -3.27
CA PHE A 300 9.87 6.31 -3.88
C PHE A 300 8.48 6.84 -4.19
N ALA A 301 8.19 8.08 -3.81
CA ALA A 301 6.90 8.72 -3.98
C ALA A 301 5.73 7.85 -3.47
N ASN A 302 4.59 7.83 -4.15
CA ASN A 302 3.41 7.08 -3.72
C ASN A 302 3.23 5.82 -4.59
N MET A 303 3.56 4.66 -4.04
CA MET A 303 3.37 3.34 -4.67
C MET A 303 1.97 2.75 -4.36
N THR A 304 1.04 3.58 -3.87
CA THR A 304 -0.35 3.19 -3.51
C THR A 304 -0.40 1.97 -2.59
N VAL A 305 -0.93 0.85 -3.04
CA VAL A 305 -1.08 -0.40 -2.27
C VAL A 305 0.24 -0.93 -1.72
N ALA A 306 1.38 -0.63 -2.36
CA ALA A 306 2.69 -1.17 -1.99
C ALA A 306 3.44 -0.30 -0.96
N ASN A 307 2.97 0.90 -0.62
CA ASN A 307 3.66 1.80 0.33
C ASN A 307 3.99 1.12 1.66
N ILE A 308 2.99 0.52 2.29
CA ILE A 308 3.13 -0.07 3.63
C ILE A 308 4.14 -1.23 3.64
N PRO A 309 3.98 -2.28 2.82
CA PRO A 309 4.89 -3.41 2.89
C PRO A 309 6.31 -3.08 2.41
N VAL A 310 6.48 -2.15 1.46
CA VAL A 310 7.81 -1.68 1.05
C VAL A 310 8.49 -0.92 2.20
N ASN A 311 7.78 0.00 2.85
CA ASN A 311 8.32 0.73 4.00
C ASN A 311 8.66 -0.21 5.15
N LEU A 312 7.80 -1.17 5.49
CA LEU A 312 8.09 -2.18 6.51
C LEU A 312 9.36 -2.97 6.17
N CYS A 313 9.49 -3.44 4.92
CA CYS A 313 10.69 -4.15 4.47
C CYS A 313 11.96 -3.31 4.71
N LEU A 314 11.95 -2.03 4.33
CA LEU A 314 13.11 -1.15 4.40
C LEU A 314 13.42 -0.63 5.81
N MET A 315 12.42 -0.55 6.69
CA MET A 315 12.62 -0.11 8.07
C MET A 315 13.10 -1.21 9.02
N ARG A 316 13.01 -2.47 8.63
CA ARG A 316 13.32 -3.64 9.46
C ARG A 316 14.62 -3.51 10.25
N ASP A 317 15.69 -3.10 9.59
CA ASP A 317 17.02 -3.00 10.20
C ASP A 317 17.38 -1.57 10.67
N LYS A 318 16.50 -0.60 10.43
CA LYS A 318 16.75 0.81 10.72
C LYS A 318 16.03 1.31 11.97
N VAL A 319 14.89 0.70 12.31
CA VAL A 319 14.03 1.12 13.42
C VAL A 319 14.28 0.26 14.65
N ARG A 320 14.39 0.90 15.82
CA ARG A 320 14.73 0.26 17.09
C ARG A 320 13.66 0.43 18.18
N THR A 321 12.49 0.99 17.82
CA THR A 321 11.39 1.09 18.77
C THR A 321 10.77 -0.28 19.01
N PRO A 322 10.26 -0.55 20.23
CA PRO A 322 9.61 -1.82 20.54
C PRO A 322 8.29 -2.02 19.77
N TRP A 323 7.72 -0.93 19.23
CA TRP A 323 6.43 -0.92 18.58
C TRP A 323 6.51 -0.26 17.20
N VAL A 324 5.82 -0.85 16.25
CA VAL A 324 5.61 -0.28 14.92
C VAL A 324 4.11 -0.19 14.67
N VAL A 325 3.64 0.96 14.22
CA VAL A 325 2.28 1.11 13.69
C VAL A 325 2.36 1.33 12.20
N ALA A 326 1.61 0.54 11.45
CA ALA A 326 1.40 0.74 10.01
C ALA A 326 -0.02 1.26 9.77
N LEU A 327 -0.14 2.52 9.37
CA LEU A 327 -1.41 3.18 9.09
C LEU A 327 -1.72 3.14 7.60
N GLY A 328 -2.73 2.36 7.24
CA GLY A 328 -3.31 2.35 5.91
C GLY A 328 -4.38 3.44 5.76
N LEU A 329 -4.47 4.00 4.56
CA LEU A 329 -5.44 5.03 4.21
C LEU A 329 -5.91 4.77 2.78
N ALA A 330 -7.14 4.37 2.61
CA ALA A 330 -7.75 4.06 1.32
C ALA A 330 -8.61 5.22 0.78
N GLY A 331 -8.81 5.25 -0.53
CA GLY A 331 -9.52 6.32 -1.23
C GLY A 331 -11.02 6.40 -0.94
N ASP A 332 -11.60 5.31 -0.46
CA ASP A 332 -12.98 5.24 0.03
C ASP A 332 -13.16 5.77 1.46
N MET A 333 -12.18 6.52 1.97
CA MET A 333 -12.13 7.06 3.35
C MET A 333 -12.16 5.96 4.41
N HIS A 334 -11.31 4.96 4.21
CA HIS A 334 -11.13 3.84 5.11
C HIS A 334 -9.69 3.82 5.64
N ALA A 335 -9.52 3.96 6.95
CA ALA A 335 -8.24 3.86 7.64
C ALA A 335 -8.15 2.53 8.39
N HIS A 336 -7.03 1.83 8.24
CA HIS A 336 -6.74 0.60 8.96
C HIS A 336 -5.34 0.67 9.57
N ALA A 337 -5.26 0.77 10.89
CA ALA A 337 -4.02 0.73 11.64
C ALA A 337 -3.76 -0.68 12.18
N ILE A 338 -2.55 -1.18 12.02
CA ILE A 338 -2.07 -2.40 12.69
C ILE A 338 -0.93 -2.06 13.63
N LEU A 339 -0.96 -2.64 14.82
CA LEU A 339 0.10 -2.54 15.82
C LEU A 339 0.96 -3.79 15.79
N LEU A 340 2.22 -3.59 15.54
CA LEU A 340 3.21 -4.64 15.45
C LEU A 340 4.21 -4.50 16.61
N ARG A 341 4.55 -5.60 17.26
CA ARG A 341 5.65 -5.66 18.24
C ARG A 341 6.91 -6.16 17.56
N THR A 342 7.97 -5.39 17.69
CA THR A 342 9.30 -5.80 17.26
C THR A 342 9.82 -6.90 18.17
N SER A 343 10.35 -7.98 17.63
CA SER A 343 11.03 -8.98 18.44
C SER A 343 12.36 -8.41 18.93
N GLU A 344 12.61 -8.50 20.23
CA GLU A 344 13.89 -8.17 20.80
C GLU A 344 14.94 -9.17 20.29
N ASN A 345 16.06 -8.67 19.79
CA ASN A 345 17.19 -9.48 19.34
C ASN A 345 17.83 -10.24 20.50
#